data_6811c4e72a386553e77301fcbf9df28d
#
_entry.id   6811c4e72a386553e77301fcbf9df28d
#
_cell.length_a   1.000
_cell.length_b   1.000
_cell.length_c   1.000
_cell.angle_alpha   90.00
_cell.angle_beta   90.00
_cell.angle_gamma   90.00
#
_symmetry.space_group_name_H-M   'P 1'
#
loop_
_entity.id
_entity.type
_entity.pdbx_description
1 polymer ?
#
loop_
_entity_poly.entity_id
_entity_poly.type
_entity_poly.pdbx_seq_one_letter_code
_entity_poly.pdbx_strand_id
1 'polypeptide(L)'
;MSSYLVLGTAGHIDHGKSSLVKCLTGSDPDRLPEEKKRGVTIELGFAHMSLADGDDSYEIGIVDVPGHADFVNNMVAGVGALDLAIFIIAADDGWMPQSEEHLHILSYLGIKNIVIALTKADLCEDVPFSIEVLRDELIGTSIADAPIVPVSSISGEGIDDLKNVLLEKLQNCSPHIDSGKPRLAIDRIFSPKGTGTVVTGTLSGGRVSVGETLPLQPIELETKVRYIQNHNQSLETALPGMRTALNLPDLPIAAPGKPGVQRGHTLCPLGIGKATRTLDIQLQRSARPIPGHKPRPLKNTEPVVLHHGS
;
A
#
# COMPACT_ATOMS: atom_id res chain seq x y z
N MET A 1 16.12 -5.04 -17.62
CA MET A 1 16.37 -5.37 -16.18
C MET A 1 15.05 -5.44 -15.45
N SER A 2 14.92 -6.26 -14.37
CA SER A 2 13.67 -6.33 -13.62
C SER A 2 13.69 -5.38 -12.43
N SER A 3 12.71 -4.48 -12.35
CA SER A 3 12.50 -3.57 -11.22
C SER A 3 11.29 -4.02 -10.39
N TYR A 4 11.41 -3.97 -9.08
CA TYR A 4 10.35 -4.36 -8.15
C TYR A 4 9.79 -3.11 -7.49
N LEU A 5 8.48 -2.90 -7.62
CA LEU A 5 7.80 -1.69 -7.18
C LEU A 5 6.46 -2.05 -6.50
N VAL A 6 5.98 -1.15 -5.66
CA VAL A 6 4.70 -1.32 -4.96
C VAL A 6 3.75 -0.20 -5.35
N LEU A 7 2.58 -0.59 -5.82
CA LEU A 7 1.49 0.29 -6.19
C LEU A 7 0.36 0.16 -5.17
N GLY A 8 -0.18 1.27 -4.69
CA GLY A 8 -1.35 1.28 -3.82
C GLY A 8 -2.57 1.88 -4.49
N THR A 9 -3.76 1.46 -4.07
CA THR A 9 -5.01 2.13 -4.40
C THR A 9 -5.36 3.17 -3.35
N ALA A 10 -6.09 4.21 -3.72
CA ALA A 10 -6.68 5.19 -2.82
C ALA A 10 -8.00 5.70 -3.42
N GLY A 11 -8.91 6.21 -2.60
CA GLY A 11 -10.19 6.73 -3.07
C GLY A 11 -11.35 6.29 -2.20
N HIS A 12 -12.52 6.86 -2.46
CA HIS A 12 -13.75 6.64 -1.70
C HIS A 12 -14.24 5.17 -1.79
N ILE A 13 -15.08 4.76 -0.84
CA ILE A 13 -15.84 3.51 -0.92
C ILE A 13 -16.69 3.51 -2.20
N ASP A 14 -16.92 2.36 -2.79
CA ASP A 14 -17.74 2.15 -4.00
C ASP A 14 -17.25 2.87 -5.29
N HIS A 15 -16.08 3.52 -5.25
CA HIS A 15 -15.43 4.06 -6.44
C HIS A 15 -14.73 3.01 -7.31
N GLY A 16 -14.87 1.72 -6.99
CA GLY A 16 -14.40 0.62 -7.84
C GLY A 16 -12.92 0.25 -7.70
N LYS A 17 -12.28 0.51 -6.54
CA LYS A 17 -10.87 0.18 -6.29
C LYS A 17 -10.55 -1.29 -6.56
N SER A 18 -11.19 -2.22 -5.85
CA SER A 18 -10.96 -3.66 -5.99
C SER A 18 -11.35 -4.17 -7.37
N SER A 19 -12.40 -3.59 -7.98
CA SER A 19 -12.81 -3.91 -9.35
C SER A 19 -11.74 -3.51 -10.37
N LEU A 20 -11.14 -2.33 -10.21
CA LEU A 20 -10.04 -1.88 -11.06
C LEU A 20 -8.80 -2.76 -10.89
N VAL A 21 -8.42 -3.09 -9.65
CA VAL A 21 -7.31 -4.02 -9.38
C VAL A 21 -7.55 -5.37 -10.05
N LYS A 22 -8.77 -5.92 -9.94
CA LYS A 22 -9.15 -7.17 -10.60
C LYS A 22 -9.05 -7.07 -12.12
N CYS A 23 -9.49 -5.95 -12.70
CA CYS A 23 -9.39 -5.72 -14.13
C CYS A 23 -7.93 -5.62 -14.62
N LEU A 24 -7.07 -4.92 -13.86
CA LEU A 24 -5.65 -4.77 -14.19
C LEU A 24 -4.86 -6.08 -14.08
N THR A 25 -5.20 -6.94 -13.10
CA THR A 25 -4.36 -8.08 -12.71
C THR A 25 -4.98 -9.45 -13.03
N GLY A 26 -6.28 -9.50 -13.31
CA GLY A 26 -7.04 -10.74 -13.42
C GLY A 26 -7.30 -11.45 -12.06
N SER A 27 -6.79 -10.90 -10.95
CA SER A 27 -6.91 -11.47 -9.61
C SER A 27 -7.81 -10.63 -8.73
N ASP A 28 -8.73 -11.27 -8.01
CA ASP A 28 -9.62 -10.61 -7.06
C ASP A 28 -8.86 -10.33 -5.74
N PRO A 29 -8.65 -9.06 -5.36
CA PRO A 29 -7.93 -8.72 -4.13
C PRO A 29 -8.77 -9.00 -2.87
N ASP A 30 -10.11 -9.01 -2.96
CA ASP A 30 -11.02 -9.30 -1.86
C ASP A 30 -11.09 -10.80 -1.59
N ARG A 31 -10.57 -11.22 -0.44
CA ARG A 31 -10.43 -12.64 -0.07
C ARG A 31 -11.42 -13.09 0.99
N LEU A 32 -11.85 -12.18 1.87
CA LEU A 32 -12.75 -12.52 2.95
C LEU A 32 -14.16 -12.77 2.43
N PRO A 33 -14.83 -13.83 2.89
CA PRO A 33 -16.25 -14.06 2.56
C PRO A 33 -17.15 -12.88 2.95
N GLU A 34 -16.77 -12.15 4.01
CA GLU A 34 -17.49 -10.99 4.49
C GLU A 34 -17.35 -9.79 3.55
N GLU A 35 -16.18 -9.55 2.98
CA GLU A 35 -15.92 -8.53 1.94
C GLU A 35 -16.81 -8.79 0.72
N LYS A 36 -16.82 -10.05 0.23
CA LYS A 36 -17.63 -10.44 -0.92
C LYS A 36 -19.14 -10.33 -0.65
N LYS A 37 -19.57 -10.55 0.59
CA LYS A 37 -20.98 -10.44 0.97
C LYS A 37 -21.43 -8.99 1.12
N ARG A 38 -20.55 -8.12 1.61
CA ARG A 38 -20.84 -6.71 1.85
C ARG A 38 -20.49 -5.82 0.65
N GLY A 39 -19.66 -6.29 -0.28
CA GLY A 39 -19.13 -5.52 -1.39
C GLY A 39 -18.12 -4.45 -0.96
N VAL A 40 -17.53 -4.58 0.25
CA VAL A 40 -16.63 -3.58 0.83
C VAL A 40 -15.35 -4.25 1.29
N THR A 41 -14.20 -3.73 0.86
CA THR A 41 -12.88 -4.16 1.33
C THR A 41 -12.69 -3.75 2.80
N ILE A 42 -12.36 -4.71 3.66
CA ILE A 42 -12.16 -4.53 5.11
C ILE A 42 -10.67 -4.58 5.45
N GLU A 43 -9.97 -5.56 4.91
CA GLU A 43 -8.52 -5.73 5.08
C GLU A 43 -7.77 -5.29 3.83
N LEU A 44 -6.44 -5.24 3.93
CA LEU A 44 -5.60 -5.00 2.75
C LEU A 44 -5.74 -6.14 1.76
N GLY A 45 -6.17 -5.82 0.54
CA GLY A 45 -6.12 -6.70 -0.62
C GLY A 45 -4.72 -6.71 -1.24
N PHE A 46 -4.34 -7.82 -1.86
CA PHE A 46 -3.04 -7.92 -2.54
C PHE A 46 -3.19 -8.63 -3.88
N ALA A 47 -2.63 -8.02 -4.88
CA ALA A 47 -2.53 -8.55 -6.23
C ALA A 47 -1.14 -8.25 -6.80
N HIS A 48 -0.86 -8.69 -8.00
CA HIS A 48 0.38 -8.35 -8.70
C HIS A 48 0.12 -8.29 -10.20
N MET A 49 0.94 -7.50 -10.88
CA MET A 49 1.01 -7.45 -12.34
C MET A 49 2.45 -7.21 -12.78
N SER A 50 2.75 -7.55 -14.02
CA SER A 50 4.01 -7.24 -14.67
C SER A 50 3.74 -6.34 -15.86
N LEU A 51 4.53 -5.29 -16.00
CA LEU A 51 4.55 -4.42 -17.19
C LEU A 51 5.95 -4.47 -17.80
N ALA A 52 6.03 -4.33 -19.12
CA ALA A 52 7.30 -4.34 -19.84
C ALA A 52 7.42 -3.16 -20.80
N ASP A 53 8.63 -2.63 -20.93
CA ASP A 53 9.01 -1.66 -21.94
C ASP A 53 10.35 -2.04 -22.55
N GLY A 54 10.34 -2.56 -23.76
CA GLY A 54 11.53 -3.13 -24.40
C GLY A 54 12.15 -4.25 -23.57
N ASP A 55 13.41 -4.06 -23.15
CA ASP A 55 14.17 -5.01 -22.33
C ASP A 55 13.96 -4.84 -20.81
N ASP A 56 13.21 -3.82 -20.40
CA ASP A 56 12.93 -3.54 -19.00
C ASP A 56 11.58 -4.15 -18.58
N SER A 57 11.56 -4.79 -17.42
CA SER A 57 10.35 -5.36 -16.81
C SER A 57 10.11 -4.77 -15.42
N TYR A 58 8.87 -4.50 -15.13
CA TYR A 58 8.43 -3.96 -13.85
C TYR A 58 7.50 -4.97 -13.18
N GLU A 59 7.98 -5.56 -12.09
CA GLU A 59 7.20 -6.47 -11.25
C GLU A 59 6.53 -5.66 -10.14
N ILE A 60 5.22 -5.54 -10.21
CA ILE A 60 4.45 -4.59 -9.42
C ILE A 60 3.59 -5.36 -8.42
N GLY A 61 3.92 -5.23 -7.14
CA GLY A 61 3.04 -5.65 -6.06
C GLY A 61 1.94 -4.60 -5.84
N ILE A 62 0.68 -5.01 -5.85
CA ILE A 62 -0.46 -4.11 -5.64
C ILE A 62 -1.01 -4.30 -4.23
N VAL A 63 -1.19 -3.18 -3.53
CA VAL A 63 -1.85 -3.10 -2.23
C VAL A 63 -3.18 -2.39 -2.42
N ASP A 64 -4.27 -3.15 -2.35
CA ASP A 64 -5.62 -2.61 -2.42
C ASP A 64 -6.10 -2.23 -1.01
N VAL A 65 -6.37 -0.95 -0.80
CA VAL A 65 -6.72 -0.42 0.52
C VAL A 65 -8.22 -0.25 0.68
N PRO A 66 -8.76 -0.49 1.90
CA PRO A 66 -10.15 -0.20 2.19
C PRO A 66 -10.46 1.29 2.02
N GLY A 67 -11.67 1.60 1.50
CA GLY A 67 -12.11 2.98 1.30
C GLY A 67 -12.86 3.59 2.48
N HIS A 68 -13.31 2.77 3.43
CA HIS A 68 -14.16 3.22 4.53
C HIS A 68 -13.35 3.85 5.66
N ALA A 69 -13.86 4.96 6.24
CA ALA A 69 -13.20 5.69 7.33
C ALA A 69 -12.86 4.80 8.56
N ASP A 70 -13.68 3.80 8.87
CA ASP A 70 -13.42 2.87 9.97
C ASP A 70 -12.14 2.03 9.78
N PHE A 71 -11.64 1.93 8.53
CA PHE A 71 -10.48 1.13 8.18
C PHE A 71 -9.23 1.96 7.82
N VAL A 72 -9.21 3.25 8.17
CA VAL A 72 -8.08 4.16 7.92
C VAL A 72 -6.76 3.60 8.46
N ASN A 73 -6.77 2.96 9.63
CA ASN A 73 -5.57 2.32 10.19
C ASN A 73 -5.03 1.20 9.28
N ASN A 74 -5.92 0.46 8.63
CA ASN A 74 -5.53 -0.57 7.67
C ASN A 74 -4.95 0.05 6.40
N MET A 75 -5.54 1.15 5.93
CA MET A 75 -5.02 1.91 4.81
C MET A 75 -3.60 2.43 5.10
N VAL A 76 -3.41 3.13 6.22
CA VAL A 76 -2.09 3.71 6.58
C VAL A 76 -1.02 2.62 6.64
N ALA A 77 -1.34 1.46 7.20
CA ALA A 77 -0.41 0.34 7.26
C ALA A 77 -0.03 -0.22 5.88
N GLY A 78 -0.90 -0.10 4.88
CA GLY A 78 -0.63 -0.56 3.51
C GLY A 78 0.17 0.44 2.67
N VAL A 79 0.06 1.72 2.98
CA VAL A 79 0.58 2.82 2.14
C VAL A 79 2.04 3.17 2.42
N GLY A 80 2.59 2.80 3.57
CA GLY A 80 3.92 3.26 4.01
C GLY A 80 5.12 2.85 3.14
N ALA A 81 4.93 1.96 2.16
CA ALA A 81 6.00 1.47 1.29
C ALA A 81 5.62 1.55 -0.20
N LEU A 82 4.77 2.50 -0.58
CA LEU A 82 4.33 2.65 -1.98
C LEU A 82 5.29 3.51 -2.79
N ASP A 83 5.56 3.08 -4.01
CA ASP A 83 6.30 3.85 -5.02
C ASP A 83 5.37 4.71 -5.86
N LEU A 84 4.14 4.23 -6.07
CA LEU A 84 3.11 4.84 -6.90
C LEU A 84 1.74 4.58 -6.28
N ALA A 85 0.80 5.52 -6.41
CA ALA A 85 -0.59 5.31 -6.06
C ALA A 85 -1.52 5.55 -7.26
N ILE A 86 -2.55 4.70 -7.39
CA ILE A 86 -3.71 4.99 -8.23
C ILE A 86 -4.77 5.61 -7.33
N PHE A 87 -5.12 6.86 -7.60
CA PHE A 87 -6.19 7.54 -6.91
C PHE A 87 -7.48 7.37 -7.71
N ILE A 88 -8.44 6.69 -7.12
CA ILE A 88 -9.63 6.19 -7.84
C ILE A 88 -10.83 7.04 -7.47
N ILE A 89 -11.43 7.65 -8.50
CA ILE A 89 -12.61 8.50 -8.40
C ILE A 89 -13.64 7.99 -9.41
N ALA A 90 -14.87 7.80 -8.98
CA ALA A 90 -15.94 7.40 -9.86
C ALA A 90 -16.53 8.62 -10.58
N ALA A 91 -16.74 8.51 -11.89
CA ALA A 91 -17.21 9.61 -12.72
C ALA A 91 -18.66 10.03 -12.39
N ASP A 92 -19.45 9.11 -11.86
CA ASP A 92 -20.83 9.33 -11.43
C ASP A 92 -20.95 10.02 -10.05
N ASP A 93 -19.94 9.88 -9.17
CA ASP A 93 -19.95 10.41 -7.79
C ASP A 93 -19.03 11.65 -7.62
N GLY A 94 -17.94 11.73 -8.40
CA GLY A 94 -16.96 12.81 -8.31
C GLY A 94 -16.12 12.79 -7.03
N TRP A 95 -15.72 13.99 -6.55
CA TRP A 95 -14.89 14.12 -5.35
C TRP A 95 -15.70 13.93 -4.08
N MET A 96 -15.31 13.00 -3.24
CA MET A 96 -16.05 12.58 -2.04
C MET A 96 -15.23 12.81 -0.76
N PRO A 97 -15.86 12.87 0.44
CA PRO A 97 -15.13 13.13 1.69
C PRO A 97 -13.95 12.20 1.97
N GLN A 98 -14.09 10.90 1.69
CA GLN A 98 -12.99 9.94 1.87
C GLN A 98 -11.89 10.11 0.81
N SER A 99 -12.20 10.69 -0.36
CA SER A 99 -11.17 11.09 -1.32
C SER A 99 -10.25 12.15 -0.70
N GLU A 100 -10.80 13.13 -0.01
CA GLU A 100 -10.02 14.14 0.73
C GLU A 100 -9.16 13.51 1.83
N GLU A 101 -9.72 12.60 2.64
CA GLU A 101 -8.97 11.90 3.70
C GLU A 101 -7.80 11.09 3.12
N HIS A 102 -8.03 10.34 2.04
CA HIS A 102 -7.01 9.55 1.38
C HIS A 102 -5.92 10.43 0.76
N LEU A 103 -6.28 11.57 0.18
CA LEU A 103 -5.31 12.54 -0.34
C LEU A 103 -4.41 13.07 0.78
N HIS A 104 -4.97 13.40 1.94
CA HIS A 104 -4.19 13.83 3.10
C HIS A 104 -3.21 12.74 3.55
N ILE A 105 -3.65 11.48 3.64
CA ILE A 105 -2.80 10.35 4.04
C ILE A 105 -1.64 10.19 3.06
N LEU A 106 -1.91 10.15 1.75
CA LEU A 106 -0.86 10.03 0.72
C LEU A 106 0.13 11.19 0.80
N SER A 107 -0.37 12.42 0.99
CA SER A 107 0.47 13.62 1.11
C SER A 107 1.36 13.59 2.35
N TYR A 108 0.83 13.18 3.50
CA TYR A 108 1.62 13.05 4.75
C TYR A 108 2.66 11.95 4.67
N LEU A 109 2.38 10.86 3.97
CA LEU A 109 3.32 9.77 3.74
C LEU A 109 4.33 10.07 2.62
N GLY A 110 4.19 11.24 1.98
CA GLY A 110 5.14 11.71 0.96
C GLY A 110 5.03 11.00 -0.38
N ILE A 111 3.89 10.34 -0.66
CA ILE A 111 3.64 9.70 -1.95
C ILE A 111 3.40 10.79 -3.01
N LYS A 112 4.34 10.92 -3.93
CA LYS A 112 4.34 11.96 -4.97
C LYS A 112 3.90 11.44 -6.33
N ASN A 113 4.19 10.18 -6.62
CA ASN A 113 3.81 9.55 -7.87
C ASN A 113 2.37 9.09 -7.77
N ILE A 114 1.46 9.80 -8.42
CA ILE A 114 0.03 9.51 -8.38
C ILE A 114 -0.53 9.57 -9.79
N VAL A 115 -1.38 8.60 -10.12
CA VAL A 115 -2.22 8.56 -11.32
C VAL A 115 -3.67 8.54 -10.85
N ILE A 116 -4.52 9.34 -11.45
CA ILE A 116 -5.96 9.36 -11.15
C ILE A 116 -6.68 8.49 -12.17
N ALA A 117 -7.35 7.45 -11.70
CA ALA A 117 -8.27 6.65 -12.51
C ALA A 117 -9.69 7.17 -12.29
N LEU A 118 -10.29 7.75 -13.33
CA LEU A 118 -11.69 8.16 -13.35
C LEU A 118 -12.52 6.94 -13.77
N THR A 119 -12.98 6.19 -12.78
CA THR A 119 -13.72 4.91 -12.99
C THR A 119 -15.17 5.14 -13.35
N LYS A 120 -15.87 4.06 -13.76
CA LYS A 120 -17.26 4.09 -14.21
C LYS A 120 -17.47 5.09 -15.37
N ALA A 121 -16.46 5.27 -16.23
CA ALA A 121 -16.55 6.18 -17.37
C ALA A 121 -17.68 5.78 -18.33
N ASP A 122 -18.03 4.50 -18.37
CA ASP A 122 -19.14 3.95 -19.14
C ASP A 122 -20.55 4.42 -18.65
N LEU A 123 -20.66 4.93 -17.44
CA LEU A 123 -21.89 5.49 -16.87
C LEU A 123 -21.98 7.00 -17.00
N CYS A 124 -20.91 7.64 -17.45
CA CYS A 124 -20.81 9.10 -17.54
C CYS A 124 -21.20 9.59 -18.96
N GLU A 125 -22.15 10.50 -19.05
CA GLU A 125 -22.59 11.07 -20.35
C GLU A 125 -21.56 12.03 -20.95
N ASP A 126 -20.80 12.75 -20.11
CA ASP A 126 -19.79 13.73 -20.52
C ASP A 126 -18.50 13.59 -19.70
N VAL A 127 -17.67 12.63 -20.11
CA VAL A 127 -16.37 12.37 -19.46
C VAL A 127 -15.43 13.58 -19.51
N PRO A 128 -15.30 14.34 -20.61
CA PRO A 128 -14.51 15.58 -20.63
C PRO A 128 -14.93 16.58 -19.55
N PHE A 129 -16.22 16.82 -19.38
CA PHE A 129 -16.74 17.69 -18.34
C PHE A 129 -16.42 17.19 -16.93
N SER A 130 -16.58 15.90 -16.68
CA SER A 130 -16.20 15.28 -15.39
C SER A 130 -14.71 15.45 -15.07
N ILE A 131 -13.84 15.38 -16.09
CA ILE A 131 -12.40 15.64 -15.92
C ILE A 131 -12.15 17.11 -15.57
N GLU A 132 -12.85 18.04 -16.21
CA GLU A 132 -12.71 19.48 -15.94
C GLU A 132 -13.14 19.80 -14.49
N VAL A 133 -14.30 19.33 -14.07
CA VAL A 133 -14.77 19.48 -12.67
C VAL A 133 -13.77 18.89 -11.68
N LEU A 134 -13.25 17.70 -11.96
CA LEU A 134 -12.25 17.07 -11.11
C LEU A 134 -10.94 17.88 -11.05
N ARG A 135 -10.50 18.47 -12.16
CA ARG A 135 -9.33 19.36 -12.18
C ARG A 135 -9.51 20.56 -11.25
N ASP A 136 -10.70 21.16 -11.25
CA ASP A 136 -11.00 22.28 -10.35
C ASP A 136 -10.91 21.90 -8.88
N GLU A 137 -11.42 20.71 -8.50
CA GLU A 137 -11.31 20.16 -7.14
C GLU A 137 -9.85 19.92 -6.72
N LEU A 138 -8.98 19.60 -7.67
CA LEU A 138 -7.58 19.32 -7.42
C LEU A 138 -6.70 20.56 -7.30
N ILE A 139 -7.20 21.75 -7.62
CA ILE A 139 -6.42 23.00 -7.53
C ILE A 139 -5.89 23.18 -6.10
N GLY A 140 -4.59 23.45 -5.99
CA GLY A 140 -3.90 23.65 -4.72
C GLY A 140 -3.63 22.39 -3.91
N THR A 141 -3.89 21.20 -4.48
CA THR A 141 -3.49 19.92 -3.89
C THR A 141 -2.11 19.47 -4.38
N SER A 142 -1.52 18.50 -3.69
CA SER A 142 -0.25 17.86 -4.11
C SER A 142 -0.37 17.02 -5.38
N ILE A 143 -1.60 16.77 -5.86
CA ILE A 143 -1.90 15.95 -7.04
C ILE A 143 -2.60 16.73 -8.16
N ALA A 144 -2.55 18.06 -8.13
CA ALA A 144 -3.19 18.91 -9.13
C ALA A 144 -2.75 18.58 -10.57
N ASP A 145 -1.48 18.22 -10.76
CA ASP A 145 -0.90 17.89 -12.06
C ASP A 145 -0.88 16.38 -12.35
N ALA A 146 -1.51 15.56 -11.51
CA ALA A 146 -1.58 14.12 -11.75
C ALA A 146 -2.34 13.81 -13.04
N PRO A 147 -1.89 12.85 -13.86
CA PRO A 147 -2.66 12.43 -15.04
C PRO A 147 -3.99 11.83 -14.61
N ILE A 148 -5.07 12.20 -15.33
CA ILE A 148 -6.41 11.63 -15.14
C ILE A 148 -6.69 10.75 -16.36
N VAL A 149 -6.99 9.48 -16.08
CA VAL A 149 -7.30 8.48 -17.12
C VAL A 149 -8.72 7.96 -16.86
N PRO A 150 -9.66 8.22 -17.78
CA PRO A 150 -11.00 7.63 -17.69
C PRO A 150 -10.94 6.13 -18.02
N VAL A 151 -11.60 5.32 -17.19
CA VAL A 151 -11.59 3.87 -17.32
C VAL A 151 -12.94 3.25 -16.98
N SER A 152 -13.24 2.13 -17.59
CA SER A 152 -14.33 1.23 -17.17
C SER A 152 -13.79 -0.15 -16.88
N SER A 153 -13.92 -0.60 -15.63
CA SER A 153 -13.56 -1.97 -15.24
C SER A 153 -14.55 -3.02 -15.78
N ILE A 154 -15.70 -2.59 -16.32
CA ILE A 154 -16.71 -3.48 -16.87
C ILE A 154 -16.48 -3.69 -18.38
N SER A 155 -16.33 -2.61 -19.15
CA SER A 155 -16.10 -2.69 -20.60
C SER A 155 -14.63 -2.93 -20.94
N GLY A 156 -13.69 -2.62 -20.05
CA GLY A 156 -12.25 -2.63 -20.29
C GLY A 156 -11.74 -1.38 -20.98
N GLU A 157 -12.59 -0.41 -21.28
CA GLU A 157 -12.21 0.86 -21.91
C GLU A 157 -11.21 1.64 -21.04
N GLY A 158 -10.18 2.23 -21.65
CA GLY A 158 -9.15 3.03 -20.99
C GLY A 158 -8.15 2.25 -20.13
N ILE A 159 -8.30 0.91 -19.98
CA ILE A 159 -7.40 0.10 -19.15
C ILE A 159 -5.98 0.05 -19.73
N ASP A 160 -5.84 -0.06 -21.04
CA ASP A 160 -4.51 -0.06 -21.66
C ASP A 160 -3.87 1.34 -21.61
N ASP A 161 -4.65 2.41 -21.72
CA ASP A 161 -4.17 3.78 -21.52
C ASP A 161 -3.69 3.98 -20.07
N LEU A 162 -4.44 3.45 -19.11
CA LEU A 162 -4.02 3.47 -17.70
C LEU A 162 -2.70 2.72 -17.50
N LYS A 163 -2.53 1.53 -18.09
CA LYS A 163 -1.28 0.77 -18.02
C LYS A 163 -0.10 1.54 -18.62
N ASN A 164 -0.31 2.23 -19.75
CA ASN A 164 0.71 3.05 -20.40
C ASN A 164 1.13 4.23 -19.50
N VAL A 165 0.17 4.94 -18.90
CA VAL A 165 0.45 6.04 -17.96
C VAL A 165 1.14 5.53 -16.70
N LEU A 166 0.73 4.37 -16.19
CA LEU A 166 1.40 3.73 -15.04
C LEU A 166 2.85 3.39 -15.40
N LEU A 167 3.10 2.81 -16.56
CA LEU A 167 4.43 2.46 -17.04
C LEU A 167 5.33 3.70 -17.13
N GLU A 168 4.84 4.78 -17.71
CA GLU A 168 5.57 6.07 -17.76
C GLU A 168 5.95 6.58 -16.37
N LYS A 169 5.02 6.50 -15.42
CA LYS A 169 5.30 6.90 -14.02
C LYS A 169 6.30 5.98 -13.32
N LEU A 170 6.23 4.67 -13.57
CA LEU A 170 7.13 3.67 -12.99
C LEU A 170 8.58 3.85 -13.49
N GLN A 171 8.78 4.23 -14.74
CA GLN A 171 10.10 4.57 -15.30
C GLN A 171 10.77 5.71 -14.55
N ASN A 172 9.99 6.64 -14.01
CA ASN A 172 10.47 7.79 -13.23
C ASN A 172 10.61 7.50 -11.73
N CYS A 173 10.25 6.29 -11.26
CA CYS A 173 10.46 5.90 -9.87
C CYS A 173 11.96 5.65 -9.60
N SER A 174 12.44 6.11 -8.45
CA SER A 174 13.80 5.81 -8.04
C SER A 174 13.92 4.32 -7.72
N PRO A 175 14.96 3.65 -8.21
CA PRO A 175 15.18 2.25 -7.90
C PRO A 175 15.43 2.04 -6.40
N HIS A 176 14.92 0.95 -5.87
CA HIS A 176 15.19 0.56 -4.49
C HIS A 176 16.66 0.16 -4.31
N ILE A 177 17.36 0.85 -3.43
CA ILE A 177 18.79 0.64 -3.18
C ILE A 177 18.96 -0.45 -2.11
N ASP A 178 19.80 -1.44 -2.40
CA ASP A 178 20.28 -2.39 -1.41
C ASP A 178 21.40 -1.75 -0.58
N SER A 179 21.05 -1.26 0.59
CA SER A 179 22.01 -0.65 1.55
C SER A 179 22.58 -1.66 2.56
N GLY A 180 22.28 -2.95 2.41
CA GLY A 180 22.65 -4.00 3.36
C GLY A 180 21.89 -3.93 4.70
N LYS A 181 20.80 -3.16 4.78
CA LYS A 181 19.99 -2.98 5.99
C LYS A 181 18.54 -3.39 5.75
N PRO A 182 18.26 -4.69 5.57
CA PRO A 182 16.92 -5.17 5.28
C PRO A 182 15.93 -4.79 6.38
N ARG A 183 14.75 -4.36 5.95
CA ARG A 183 13.60 -4.13 6.83
C ARG A 183 12.36 -4.66 6.16
N LEU A 184 11.60 -5.47 6.88
CA LEU A 184 10.30 -5.95 6.45
C LEU A 184 9.31 -5.67 7.56
N ALA A 185 8.49 -4.63 7.36
CA ALA A 185 7.36 -4.35 8.23
C ALA A 185 6.24 -5.35 7.92
N ILE A 186 5.75 -6.02 8.95
CA ILE A 186 4.82 -7.13 8.82
C ILE A 186 3.39 -6.59 8.70
N ASP A 187 2.77 -6.81 7.55
CA ASP A 187 1.38 -6.45 7.28
C ASP A 187 0.41 -7.61 7.39
N ARG A 188 0.89 -8.86 7.24
CA ARG A 188 0.08 -10.08 7.40
C ARG A 188 0.86 -11.18 8.08
N ILE A 189 0.09 -12.04 8.77
CA ILE A 189 0.62 -13.24 9.43
C ILE A 189 -0.37 -14.36 9.23
N PHE A 190 0.14 -15.53 8.87
CA PHE A 190 -0.66 -16.74 8.76
C PHE A 190 0.19 -17.97 9.05
N SER A 191 -0.46 -19.11 9.34
CA SER A 191 0.21 -20.35 9.67
C SER A 191 -0.45 -21.51 8.91
N PRO A 192 -0.01 -21.79 7.66
CA PRO A 192 -0.49 -22.94 6.94
C PRO A 192 -0.11 -24.23 7.66
N LYS A 193 -0.97 -25.26 7.58
CA LYS A 193 -0.68 -26.58 8.23
C LYS A 193 0.68 -27.11 7.81
N GLY A 194 1.53 -27.41 8.80
CA GLY A 194 2.84 -28.02 8.59
C GLY A 194 3.96 -27.06 8.15
N THR A 195 3.66 -25.78 7.93
CA THR A 195 4.65 -24.80 7.45
C THR A 195 5.21 -23.93 8.59
N GLY A 196 4.46 -23.77 9.68
CA GLY A 196 4.77 -22.81 10.72
C GLY A 196 4.33 -21.38 10.36
N THR A 197 4.93 -20.41 11.00
CA THR A 197 4.57 -19.00 10.81
C THR A 197 5.10 -18.47 9.48
N VAL A 198 4.22 -17.80 8.74
CA VAL A 198 4.56 -17.05 7.53
C VAL A 198 4.14 -15.61 7.75
N VAL A 199 5.02 -14.69 7.43
CA VAL A 199 4.77 -13.25 7.48
C VAL A 199 4.91 -12.65 6.09
N THR A 200 4.14 -11.59 5.80
CA THR A 200 4.31 -10.83 4.58
C THR A 200 4.57 -9.36 4.86
N GLY A 201 5.21 -8.69 3.91
CA GLY A 201 5.51 -7.27 3.93
C GLY A 201 6.24 -6.82 2.68
N THR A 202 6.45 -5.52 2.55
CA THR A 202 7.36 -4.98 1.52
C THR A 202 8.77 -4.94 2.09
N LEU A 203 9.71 -5.56 1.39
CA LEU A 203 11.12 -5.53 1.77
C LEU A 203 11.74 -4.20 1.34
N SER A 204 12.46 -3.57 2.23
CA SER A 204 13.17 -2.31 1.99
C SER A 204 14.59 -2.34 2.54
N GLY A 205 15.44 -1.45 2.07
CA GLY A 205 16.76 -1.14 2.63
C GLY A 205 17.83 -2.20 2.48
N GLY A 206 17.50 -3.44 2.15
CA GLY A 206 18.48 -4.51 1.91
C GLY A 206 17.84 -5.79 1.44
N ARG A 207 18.65 -6.72 0.91
CA ARG A 207 18.23 -8.05 0.53
C ARG A 207 18.11 -8.97 1.74
N VAL A 208 17.28 -10.00 1.61
CA VAL A 208 17.16 -11.10 2.59
C VAL A 208 17.32 -12.43 1.88
N SER A 209 18.13 -13.32 2.44
CA SER A 209 18.40 -14.65 1.86
C SER A 209 17.86 -15.76 2.74
N VAL A 210 17.54 -16.90 2.12
CA VAL A 210 17.21 -18.15 2.84
C VAL A 210 18.37 -18.52 3.77
N GLY A 211 18.04 -18.90 5.00
CA GLY A 211 19.02 -19.24 6.03
C GLY A 211 19.51 -18.07 6.86
N GLU A 212 19.20 -16.84 6.50
CA GLU A 212 19.56 -15.64 7.27
C GLU A 212 18.77 -15.57 8.58
N THR A 213 19.43 -15.08 9.63
CA THR A 213 18.79 -14.84 10.95
C THR A 213 18.51 -13.36 11.12
N LEU A 214 17.26 -13.04 11.40
CA LEU A 214 16.79 -11.68 11.56
C LEU A 214 16.10 -11.50 12.92
N PRO A 215 16.40 -10.44 13.68
CA PRO A 215 15.64 -10.06 14.85
C PRO A 215 14.30 -9.46 14.46
N LEU A 216 13.28 -9.77 15.27
CA LEU A 216 11.96 -9.20 15.19
C LEU A 216 11.80 -8.11 16.25
N GLN A 217 11.63 -6.88 15.82
CA GLN A 217 11.34 -5.76 16.72
C GLN A 217 9.84 -5.52 16.86
N PRO A 218 9.34 -5.04 18.02
CA PRO A 218 10.10 -4.62 19.22
C PRO A 218 10.38 -5.73 20.25
N ILE A 219 10.01 -7.00 19.97
CA ILE A 219 10.08 -8.10 20.95
C ILE A 219 11.43 -8.78 21.03
N GLU A 220 12.39 -8.36 20.20
CA GLU A 220 13.79 -8.83 20.21
C GLU A 220 13.95 -10.36 20.06
N LEU A 221 12.99 -11.03 19.42
CA LEU A 221 13.10 -12.45 19.09
C LEU A 221 13.89 -12.61 17.77
N GLU A 222 14.86 -13.49 17.77
CA GLU A 222 15.57 -13.88 16.55
C GLU A 222 14.86 -15.03 15.87
N THR A 223 14.83 -15.01 14.55
CA THR A 223 14.23 -16.05 13.74
C THR A 223 15.03 -16.29 12.48
N LYS A 224 15.06 -17.54 12.03
CA LYS A 224 15.75 -17.94 10.81
C LYS A 224 14.77 -18.02 9.65
N VAL A 225 15.12 -17.37 8.54
CA VAL A 225 14.35 -17.44 7.29
C VAL A 225 14.51 -18.82 6.67
N ARG A 226 13.43 -19.60 6.59
CA ARG A 226 13.43 -20.93 6.04
C ARG A 226 13.09 -20.99 4.55
N TYR A 227 12.10 -20.19 4.12
CA TYR A 227 11.67 -20.05 2.74
C TYR A 227 11.31 -18.59 2.45
N ILE A 228 11.52 -18.19 1.21
CA ILE A 228 11.17 -16.89 0.68
C ILE A 228 10.26 -17.09 -0.53
N GLN A 229 9.18 -16.31 -0.62
CA GLN A 229 8.31 -16.27 -1.79
C GLN A 229 7.97 -14.83 -2.17
N ASN A 230 7.90 -14.59 -3.47
CA ASN A 230 7.33 -13.40 -4.08
C ASN A 230 6.32 -13.86 -5.14
N HIS A 231 5.09 -13.40 -5.09
CA HIS A 231 4.01 -13.74 -6.03
C HIS A 231 3.87 -15.25 -6.27
N ASN A 232 3.87 -16.07 -5.20
CA ASN A 232 3.82 -17.53 -5.21
C ASN A 232 5.03 -18.22 -5.86
N GLN A 233 6.09 -17.52 -6.19
CA GLN A 233 7.34 -18.07 -6.68
C GLN A 233 8.36 -18.15 -5.54
N SER A 234 9.02 -19.31 -5.40
CA SER A 234 10.08 -19.50 -4.41
C SER A 234 11.37 -18.84 -4.86
N LEU A 235 12.03 -18.14 -3.94
CA LEU A 235 13.27 -17.42 -4.16
C LEU A 235 14.32 -17.84 -3.12
N GLU A 236 15.59 -17.81 -3.52
CA GLU A 236 16.73 -17.92 -2.59
C GLU A 236 17.03 -16.58 -1.91
N THR A 237 16.76 -15.48 -2.60
CA THR A 237 17.01 -14.12 -2.08
C THR A 237 15.88 -13.19 -2.54
N ALA A 238 15.30 -12.43 -1.60
CA ALA A 238 14.41 -11.31 -1.90
C ALA A 238 15.20 -10.01 -1.97
N LEU A 239 14.77 -9.12 -2.86
CA LEU A 239 15.37 -7.80 -3.09
C LEU A 239 14.49 -6.68 -2.55
N PRO A 240 15.07 -5.49 -2.23
CA PRO A 240 14.29 -4.31 -1.88
C PRO A 240 13.24 -3.97 -2.95
N GLY A 241 12.05 -3.52 -2.50
CA GLY A 241 10.88 -3.27 -3.36
C GLY A 241 9.97 -4.48 -3.55
N MET A 242 10.43 -5.69 -3.26
CA MET A 242 9.61 -6.89 -3.39
C MET A 242 8.54 -6.99 -2.30
N ARG A 243 7.32 -7.34 -2.68
CA ARG A 243 6.30 -7.88 -1.79
C ARG A 243 6.68 -9.32 -1.43
N THR A 244 7.16 -9.50 -0.22
CA THR A 244 7.86 -10.73 0.20
C THR A 244 7.10 -11.48 1.27
N ALA A 245 6.97 -12.80 1.11
CA ALA A 245 6.53 -13.73 2.13
C ALA A 245 7.74 -14.48 2.69
N LEU A 246 7.92 -14.43 4.01
CA LEU A 246 8.99 -15.12 4.73
C LEU A 246 8.41 -16.20 5.62
N ASN A 247 8.90 -17.42 5.49
CA ASN A 247 8.58 -18.49 6.42
C ASN A 247 9.57 -18.47 7.60
N LEU A 248 9.03 -18.34 8.78
CA LEU A 248 9.73 -18.16 10.07
C LEU A 248 9.21 -19.19 11.06
N PRO A 249 9.57 -20.49 10.91
CA PRO A 249 8.91 -21.59 11.63
C PRO A 249 9.08 -21.51 13.15
N ASP A 250 10.17 -20.91 13.62
CA ASP A 250 10.50 -20.83 15.05
C ASP A 250 9.80 -19.67 15.75
N LEU A 251 9.07 -18.83 15.01
CA LEU A 251 8.44 -17.64 15.53
C LEU A 251 6.97 -17.91 15.90
N PRO A 252 6.58 -17.85 17.18
CA PRO A 252 5.20 -18.04 17.57
C PRO A 252 4.35 -16.84 17.15
N ILE A 253 3.08 -17.08 16.81
CA ILE A 253 2.09 -16.01 16.63
C ILE A 253 1.63 -15.52 18.00
N ALA A 254 1.52 -14.20 18.14
CA ALA A 254 1.05 -13.60 19.38
C ALA A 254 -0.36 -14.08 19.75
N ALA A 255 -0.56 -14.37 21.02
CA ALA A 255 -1.85 -14.75 21.59
C ALA A 255 -2.03 -14.07 22.96
N PRO A 256 -3.24 -13.97 23.51
CA PRO A 256 -3.46 -13.38 24.82
C PRO A 256 -2.52 -13.99 25.88
N GLY A 257 -1.65 -13.15 26.47
CA GLY A 257 -0.66 -13.55 27.47
C GLY A 257 0.57 -14.31 26.93
N LYS A 258 0.72 -14.44 25.60
CA LYS A 258 1.89 -15.09 24.97
C LYS A 258 2.55 -14.14 23.99
N PRO A 259 3.85 -13.82 24.17
CA PRO A 259 4.59 -13.03 23.20
C PRO A 259 4.72 -13.78 21.87
N GLY A 260 4.71 -13.04 20.79
CA GLY A 260 4.86 -13.61 19.46
C GLY A 260 4.78 -12.53 18.39
N VAL A 261 4.89 -12.94 17.14
CA VAL A 261 4.78 -12.03 16.01
C VAL A 261 3.36 -11.49 15.87
N GLN A 262 3.26 -10.21 15.58
CA GLN A 262 2.01 -9.54 15.26
C GLN A 262 2.22 -8.50 14.16
N ARG A 263 1.13 -8.08 13.52
CA ARG A 263 1.14 -7.01 12.52
C ARG A 263 1.75 -5.74 13.11
N GLY A 264 2.54 -5.02 12.31
CA GLY A 264 3.28 -3.84 12.74
C GLY A 264 4.66 -4.13 13.34
N HIS A 265 4.98 -5.39 13.65
CA HIS A 265 6.36 -5.76 13.97
C HIS A 265 7.25 -5.67 12.72
N THR A 266 8.54 -5.47 12.92
CA THR A 266 9.50 -5.33 11.83
C THR A 266 10.64 -6.33 11.99
N LEU A 267 10.91 -7.10 10.94
CA LEU A 267 12.16 -7.83 10.78
C LEU A 267 13.22 -6.84 10.32
N CYS A 268 14.40 -6.91 10.94
CA CYS A 268 15.48 -5.95 10.68
C CYS A 268 16.85 -6.64 10.83
N PRO A 269 17.97 -6.02 10.42
CA PRO A 269 19.29 -6.59 10.60
C PRO A 269 19.72 -6.60 12.07
N LEU A 270 20.64 -7.47 12.41
CA LEU A 270 21.29 -7.49 13.73
C LEU A 270 21.94 -6.14 14.02
N GLY A 271 21.92 -5.73 15.30
CA GLY A 271 22.60 -4.54 15.77
C GLY A 271 21.88 -3.20 15.50
N ILE A 272 20.61 -3.22 15.10
CA ILE A 272 19.85 -1.99 14.84
C ILE A 272 19.46 -1.19 16.10
N GLY A 273 19.77 -1.72 17.28
CA GLY A 273 19.46 -1.09 18.56
C GLY A 273 18.15 -1.59 19.16
N LYS A 274 17.76 -0.97 20.27
CA LYS A 274 16.53 -1.33 21.01
C LYS A 274 15.37 -0.41 20.64
N ALA A 275 14.16 -0.93 20.76
CA ALA A 275 12.95 -0.11 20.64
C ALA A 275 12.94 1.01 21.68
N THR A 276 12.61 2.23 21.27
CA THR A 276 12.44 3.37 22.17
C THR A 276 10.98 3.54 22.57
N ARG A 277 10.76 4.14 23.74
CA ARG A 277 9.44 4.55 24.22
C ARG A 277 9.25 6.06 24.26
N THR A 278 10.29 6.80 23.86
CA THR A 278 10.28 8.27 23.90
C THR A 278 10.81 8.80 22.59
N LEU A 279 10.08 9.70 21.98
CA LEU A 279 10.40 10.36 20.72
C LEU A 279 10.17 11.85 20.83
N ASP A 280 11.12 12.63 20.34
CA ASP A 280 10.90 14.04 20.04
C ASP A 280 10.46 14.16 18.58
N ILE A 281 9.31 14.78 18.35
CA ILE A 281 8.72 14.91 17.01
C ILE A 281 8.42 16.37 16.69
N GLN A 282 8.64 16.74 15.46
CA GLN A 282 8.14 18.01 14.90
C GLN A 282 6.84 17.73 14.18
N LEU A 283 5.77 18.41 14.59
CA LEU A 283 4.45 18.28 13.97
C LEU A 283 4.19 19.41 12.98
N GLN A 284 3.81 19.07 11.78
CA GLN A 284 3.31 20.00 10.78
C GLN A 284 1.88 19.62 10.38
N ARG A 285 0.99 20.60 10.37
CA ARG A 285 -0.37 20.39 9.91
C ARG A 285 -0.49 20.62 8.41
N SER A 286 -1.43 19.91 7.79
CA SER A 286 -1.85 20.23 6.43
C SER A 286 -2.42 21.66 6.38
N ALA A 287 -2.08 22.39 5.33
CA ALA A 287 -2.67 23.69 5.04
C ALA A 287 -4.13 23.54 4.54
N ARG A 288 -4.46 22.41 3.90
CA ARG A 288 -5.81 22.12 3.40
C ARG A 288 -6.67 21.57 4.55
N PRO A 289 -7.80 22.19 4.87
CA PRO A 289 -8.68 21.71 5.93
C PRO A 289 -9.42 20.44 5.50
N ILE A 290 -9.61 19.50 6.43
CA ILE A 290 -10.48 18.34 6.20
C ILE A 290 -11.94 18.82 6.40
N PRO A 291 -12.84 18.59 5.43
CA PRO A 291 -14.24 18.96 5.55
C PRO A 291 -14.86 18.45 6.85
N GLY A 292 -15.57 19.33 7.57
CA GLY A 292 -16.20 18.97 8.86
C GLY A 292 -15.27 18.96 10.08
N HIS A 293 -13.94 19.11 9.91
CA HIS A 293 -12.98 19.13 11.01
C HIS A 293 -12.46 20.55 11.26
N LYS A 294 -12.70 21.07 12.47
CA LYS A 294 -12.08 22.32 12.93
C LYS A 294 -10.72 21.99 13.56
N PRO A 295 -9.60 22.49 13.00
CA PRO A 295 -8.28 22.28 13.59
C PRO A 295 -8.22 22.92 14.99
N ARG A 296 -7.82 22.15 15.98
CA ARG A 296 -7.58 22.65 17.34
C ARG A 296 -6.13 22.43 17.75
N PRO A 297 -5.54 23.26 18.62
CA PRO A 297 -4.21 23.01 19.15
C PRO A 297 -4.19 21.72 19.99
N LEU A 298 -3.08 20.97 19.91
CA LEU A 298 -2.83 19.85 20.81
C LEU A 298 -2.65 20.40 22.22
N LYS A 299 -3.19 19.67 23.21
CA LYS A 299 -3.04 19.99 24.64
C LYS A 299 -1.89 19.14 25.21
N ASN A 300 -1.30 19.61 26.30
CA ASN A 300 -0.34 18.82 27.06
C ASN A 300 -1.00 17.50 27.53
N THR A 301 -0.25 16.41 27.44
CA THR A 301 -0.71 15.06 27.83
C THR A 301 -1.89 14.52 27.01
N GLU A 302 -2.19 15.11 25.86
CA GLU A 302 -3.20 14.57 24.97
C GLU A 302 -2.71 13.28 24.30
N PRO A 303 -3.48 12.20 24.37
CA PRO A 303 -3.11 10.97 23.69
C PRO A 303 -3.22 11.18 22.16
N VAL A 304 -2.19 10.78 21.45
CA VAL A 304 -2.14 10.80 19.97
C VAL A 304 -1.73 9.43 19.46
N VAL A 305 -2.14 9.11 18.26
CA VAL A 305 -1.70 7.89 17.57
C VAL A 305 -0.62 8.27 16.58
N LEU A 306 0.54 7.63 16.69
CA LEU A 306 1.63 7.79 15.74
C LEU A 306 1.62 6.61 14.77
N HIS A 307 1.46 6.89 13.49
CA HIS A 307 1.61 5.91 12.42
C HIS A 307 2.98 6.11 11.76
N HIS A 308 3.78 5.06 11.71
CA HIS A 308 5.08 5.05 11.06
C HIS A 308 5.39 3.66 10.49
N GLY A 309 6.10 3.63 9.37
CA GLY A 309 6.35 2.39 8.66
C GLY A 309 5.06 1.83 8.06
N SER A 310 5.04 0.56 7.79
CA SER A 310 3.87 -0.12 7.23
C SER A 310 3.35 -1.17 8.19
#